data_2ad7f3c66d1a29996dc8c4054932cc3d
#
_entry.id   2ad7f3c66d1a29996dc8c4054932cc3d
#
_cell.length_a   1.000
_cell.length_b   1.000
_cell.length_c   1.000
_cell.angle_alpha   90.00
_cell.angle_beta   90.00
_cell.angle_gamma   90.00
#
_symmetry.space_group_name_H-M   'P 1'
#
loop_
_entity.id
_entity.type
_entity.pdbx_description
1 polymer ?
#
loop_
_entity_poly.entity_id
_entity_poly.type
_entity_poly.pdbx_seq_one_letter_code
_entity_poly.pdbx_strand_id
1 'polypeptide(L)'
;MTDRPYFPLFVDMSGKDILFVGGGSIAARRIGVLQPFVEEITVVAPEADGRILELTESGFVNWIMRGFDEGDLEGRDIVFAATDDKELNTEIAAKCRERGIIVNVSSDKELCDFYFPGIVRQGETVIGVNASGKDHKKARRVRERIEEILTEEGI
;
A
#
# COMPACT_ATOMS: atom_id res chain seq x y z
N MET A 1 -19.42 -7.80 7.75
CA MET A 1 -18.11 -8.12 8.35
C MET A 1 -18.13 -9.58 8.79
N THR A 2 -17.29 -10.41 8.24
CA THR A 2 -17.21 -11.81 8.66
C THR A 2 -16.35 -11.91 9.92
N ASP A 3 -16.77 -12.74 10.89
CA ASP A 3 -15.98 -13.04 12.10
C ASP A 3 -14.78 -13.97 11.82
N ARG A 4 -14.55 -14.31 10.57
CA ARG A 4 -13.44 -15.18 10.17
C ARG A 4 -12.15 -14.38 10.07
N PRO A 5 -11.03 -14.94 10.58
CA PRO A 5 -9.72 -14.31 10.40
C PRO A 5 -9.32 -14.32 8.93
N TYR A 6 -8.52 -13.32 8.54
CA TYR A 6 -7.99 -13.25 7.18
C TYR A 6 -6.84 -14.23 7.01
N PHE A 7 -6.85 -14.93 5.88
CA PHE A 7 -5.76 -15.84 5.51
C PHE A 7 -4.58 -15.04 4.97
N PRO A 8 -3.35 -15.23 5.50
CA PRO A 8 -2.17 -14.59 4.97
C PRO A 8 -1.79 -15.19 3.61
N LEU A 9 -1.52 -14.30 2.66
CA LEU A 9 -1.08 -14.65 1.32
C LEU A 9 0.17 -13.87 0.99
N PHE A 10 1.20 -14.54 0.49
CA PHE A 10 2.38 -13.91 -0.07
C PHE A 10 2.23 -13.79 -1.58
N VAL A 11 2.40 -12.59 -2.10
CA VAL A 11 2.21 -12.27 -3.51
C VAL A 11 3.54 -11.83 -4.09
N ASP A 12 3.92 -12.38 -5.22
CA ASP A 12 5.01 -11.84 -6.02
C ASP A 12 4.56 -10.53 -6.66
N MET A 13 5.18 -9.44 -6.21
CA MET A 13 4.89 -8.09 -6.67
C MET A 13 5.81 -7.64 -7.80
N SER A 14 6.82 -8.43 -8.13
CA SER A 14 7.74 -8.12 -9.24
C SER A 14 6.98 -8.04 -10.56
N GLY A 15 7.25 -7.03 -11.35
CA GLY A 15 6.55 -6.79 -12.62
C GLY A 15 5.07 -6.39 -12.49
N LYS A 16 4.57 -6.09 -11.28
CA LYS A 16 3.22 -5.56 -11.08
C LYS A 16 3.18 -4.05 -11.29
N ASP A 17 2.19 -3.61 -12.03
CA ASP A 17 1.94 -2.20 -12.28
C ASP A 17 1.09 -1.61 -11.15
N ILE A 18 1.72 -0.76 -10.33
CA ILE A 18 1.15 -0.22 -9.10
C ILE A 18 0.92 1.27 -9.22
N LEU A 19 -0.31 1.69 -8.93
CA LEU A 19 -0.71 3.08 -8.89
C LEU A 19 -1.11 3.49 -7.46
N PHE A 20 -0.57 4.60 -7.00
CA PHE A 20 -1.10 5.36 -5.87
C PHE A 20 -1.84 6.60 -6.38
N VAL A 21 -3.09 6.75 -5.98
CA VAL A 21 -3.83 8.00 -6.14
C VAL A 21 -3.82 8.72 -4.81
N GLY A 22 -3.16 9.86 -4.77
CA GLY A 22 -2.84 10.59 -3.55
C GLY A 22 -1.36 10.48 -3.16
N GLY A 23 -0.79 11.58 -2.73
CA GLY A 23 0.65 11.72 -2.44
C GLY A 23 0.94 12.11 -0.98
N GLY A 24 0.02 11.87 -0.05
CA GLY A 24 0.16 12.24 1.36
C GLY A 24 1.04 11.28 2.17
N SER A 25 1.07 11.48 3.49
CA SER A 25 1.92 10.72 4.41
C SER A 25 1.59 9.22 4.45
N ILE A 26 0.32 8.84 4.25
CA ILE A 26 -0.08 7.42 4.19
C ILE A 26 0.49 6.76 2.94
N ALA A 27 0.36 7.41 1.79
CA ALA A 27 0.95 6.94 0.54
C ALA A 27 2.47 6.80 0.68
N ALA A 28 3.15 7.85 1.14
CA ALA A 28 4.61 7.85 1.34
C ALA A 28 5.10 6.70 2.22
N ARG A 29 4.42 6.44 3.33
CA ARG A 29 4.77 5.33 4.23
C ARG A 29 4.61 3.98 3.55
N ARG A 30 3.50 3.75 2.84
CA ARG A 30 3.23 2.48 2.15
C ARG A 30 4.18 2.24 0.98
N ILE A 31 4.48 3.29 0.21
CA ILE A 31 5.47 3.23 -0.87
C ILE A 31 6.84 2.82 -0.33
N GLY A 32 7.28 3.40 0.80
CA GLY A 32 8.52 3.01 1.46
C GLY A 32 8.54 1.54 1.89
N VAL A 33 7.41 0.99 2.35
CA VAL A 33 7.30 -0.44 2.69
C VAL A 33 7.35 -1.33 1.44
N LEU A 34 6.77 -0.89 0.32
CA LEU A 34 6.74 -1.66 -0.92
C LEU A 34 8.06 -1.64 -1.68
N GLN A 35 8.94 -0.67 -1.43
CA GLN A 35 10.19 -0.48 -2.17
C GLN A 35 11.03 -1.76 -2.35
N PRO A 36 11.18 -2.67 -1.37
CA PRO A 36 11.92 -3.91 -1.57
C PRO A 36 11.21 -4.97 -2.42
N PHE A 37 9.95 -4.78 -2.76
CA PHE A 37 9.09 -5.79 -3.39
C PHE A 37 8.70 -5.47 -4.83
N VAL A 38 8.95 -4.24 -5.29
CA VAL A 38 8.51 -3.75 -6.61
C VAL A 38 9.64 -2.97 -7.29
N GLU A 39 9.59 -2.87 -8.60
CA GLU A 39 10.63 -2.16 -9.37
C GLU A 39 10.37 -0.65 -9.42
N GLU A 40 9.14 -0.25 -9.64
CA GLU A 40 8.71 1.14 -9.65
C GLU A 40 7.25 1.30 -9.23
N ILE A 41 6.87 2.50 -8.86
CA ILE A 41 5.49 2.86 -8.49
C ILE A 41 5.10 4.16 -9.20
N THR A 42 3.90 4.20 -9.75
CA THR A 42 3.30 5.46 -10.23
C THR A 42 2.49 6.12 -9.12
N VAL A 43 2.65 7.41 -8.96
CA VAL A 43 1.86 8.26 -8.05
C VAL A 43 1.17 9.35 -8.86
N VAL A 44 -0.15 9.47 -8.72
CA VAL A 44 -0.93 10.58 -9.28
C VAL A 44 -1.46 11.42 -8.13
N ALA A 45 -0.95 12.63 -8.01
CA ALA A 45 -1.36 13.58 -6.98
C ALA A 45 -0.94 15.00 -7.36
N PRO A 46 -1.75 16.04 -7.04
CA PRO A 46 -1.34 17.45 -7.26
C PRO A 46 -0.13 17.85 -6.41
N GLU A 47 -0.04 17.28 -5.21
CA GLU A 47 1.04 17.51 -4.25
C GLU A 47 1.53 16.18 -3.69
N ALA A 48 2.78 16.12 -3.26
CA ALA A 48 3.40 14.92 -2.70
C ALA A 48 4.22 15.22 -1.45
N ASP A 49 4.19 14.24 -0.51
CA ASP A 49 5.06 14.22 0.67
C ASP A 49 6.54 14.22 0.26
N GLY A 50 7.40 14.86 1.06
CA GLY A 50 8.84 14.98 0.75
C GLY A 50 9.53 13.64 0.48
N ARG A 51 9.11 12.56 1.13
CA ARG A 51 9.65 11.21 0.90
C ARG A 51 9.31 10.68 -0.51
N ILE A 52 8.13 11.04 -1.05
CA ILE A 52 7.76 10.70 -2.42
C ILE A 52 8.62 11.49 -3.41
N LEU A 53 8.91 12.77 -3.11
CA LEU A 53 9.80 13.59 -3.92
C LEU A 53 11.21 12.97 -3.99
N GLU A 54 11.78 12.57 -2.85
CA GLU A 54 13.09 11.89 -2.79
C GLU A 54 13.09 10.59 -3.63
N LEU A 55 12.03 9.80 -3.55
CA LEU A 55 11.89 8.57 -4.34
C LEU A 55 11.67 8.85 -5.84
N THR A 56 11.09 9.99 -6.19
CA THR A 56 10.98 10.45 -7.56
C THR A 56 12.36 10.87 -8.12
N GLU A 57 13.15 11.59 -7.34
CA GLU A 57 14.51 11.96 -7.70
C GLU A 57 15.43 10.75 -7.90
N SER A 58 15.23 9.68 -7.12
CA SER A 58 15.96 8.41 -7.27
C SER A 58 15.50 7.56 -8.45
N GLY A 59 14.38 7.91 -9.09
CA GLY A 59 13.80 7.18 -10.21
C GLY A 59 12.91 5.99 -9.81
N PHE A 60 12.66 5.77 -8.51
CA PHE A 60 11.78 4.70 -8.05
C PHE A 60 10.30 5.04 -8.18
N VAL A 61 9.92 6.31 -8.03
CA VAL A 61 8.55 6.78 -8.20
C VAL A 61 8.43 7.60 -9.48
N ASN A 62 7.43 7.25 -10.30
CA ASN A 62 6.97 8.11 -11.39
C ASN A 62 5.82 8.97 -10.86
N TRP A 63 6.10 10.22 -10.47
CA TRP A 63 5.08 11.13 -9.97
C TRP A 63 4.49 11.99 -11.08
N ILE A 64 3.17 11.88 -11.23
CA ILE A 64 2.35 12.66 -12.16
C ILE A 64 1.64 13.75 -11.36
N MET A 65 2.11 14.99 -11.50
CA MET A 65 1.68 16.16 -10.73
C MET A 65 0.34 16.71 -11.25
N ARG A 66 -0.73 15.99 -10.97
CA ARG A 66 -2.11 16.41 -11.27
C ARG A 66 -3.11 15.58 -10.48
N GLY A 67 -4.38 15.96 -10.53
CA GLY A 67 -5.47 15.13 -10.02
C GLY A 67 -5.64 13.85 -10.83
N PHE A 68 -6.38 12.92 -10.23
CA PHE A 68 -6.72 11.63 -10.83
C PHE A 68 -7.57 11.80 -12.10
N ASP A 69 -7.29 10.99 -13.10
CA ASP A 69 -8.10 10.79 -14.29
C ASP A 69 -8.39 9.29 -14.44
N GLU A 70 -9.56 8.94 -14.95
CA GLU A 70 -9.98 7.53 -15.08
C GLU A 70 -9.03 6.71 -15.97
N GLY A 71 -8.40 7.35 -16.94
CA GLY A 71 -7.38 6.73 -17.79
C GLY A 71 -6.13 6.27 -17.02
N ASP A 72 -5.90 6.78 -15.81
CA ASP A 72 -4.78 6.36 -14.95
C ASP A 72 -4.89 4.90 -14.50
N LEU A 73 -6.10 4.32 -14.56
CA LEU A 73 -6.37 2.92 -14.22
C LEU A 73 -6.01 1.94 -15.33
N GLU A 74 -5.73 2.43 -16.53
CA GLU A 74 -5.44 1.55 -17.67
C GLU A 74 -4.13 0.80 -17.45
N GLY A 75 -4.19 -0.53 -17.59
CA GLY A 75 -3.03 -1.41 -17.43
C GLY A 75 -2.53 -1.61 -15.99
N ARG A 76 -3.26 -1.14 -14.98
CA ARG A 76 -2.86 -1.32 -13.58
C ARG A 76 -3.26 -2.68 -13.01
N ASP A 77 -2.36 -3.29 -12.25
CA ASP A 77 -2.63 -4.51 -11.48
C ASP A 77 -3.20 -4.19 -10.10
N ILE A 78 -2.63 -3.20 -9.41
CA ILE A 78 -2.98 -2.83 -8.04
C ILE A 78 -3.07 -1.31 -7.92
N VAL A 79 -4.14 -0.84 -7.28
CA VAL A 79 -4.37 0.59 -7.03
C VAL A 79 -4.54 0.85 -5.53
N PHE A 80 -3.85 1.87 -5.05
CA PHE A 80 -4.03 2.41 -3.71
C PHE A 80 -4.75 3.76 -3.81
N ALA A 81 -6.02 3.80 -3.40
CA ALA A 81 -6.79 5.03 -3.26
C ALA A 81 -6.47 5.65 -1.88
N ALA A 82 -5.59 6.63 -1.87
CA ALA A 82 -4.99 7.23 -0.67
C ALA A 82 -5.09 8.76 -0.65
N THR A 83 -6.16 9.31 -1.22
CA THR A 83 -6.45 10.74 -1.15
C THR A 83 -7.15 11.10 0.17
N ASP A 84 -7.25 12.37 0.48
CA ASP A 84 -8.06 12.91 1.57
C ASP A 84 -9.55 13.05 1.19
N ASP A 85 -9.88 12.91 -0.09
CA ASP A 85 -11.25 12.89 -0.61
C ASP A 85 -11.83 11.48 -0.58
N LYS A 86 -12.74 11.23 0.38
CA LYS A 86 -13.37 9.91 0.56
C LYS A 86 -14.31 9.53 -0.59
N GLU A 87 -14.95 10.50 -1.22
CA GLU A 87 -15.86 10.26 -2.35
C GLU A 87 -15.05 9.81 -3.56
N LEU A 88 -13.94 10.50 -3.85
CA LEU A 88 -13.01 10.09 -4.90
C LEU A 88 -12.42 8.71 -4.64
N ASN A 89 -12.01 8.40 -3.41
CA ASN A 89 -11.50 7.07 -3.06
C ASN A 89 -12.56 5.98 -3.31
N THR A 90 -13.82 6.25 -3.01
CA THR A 90 -14.94 5.32 -3.25
C THR A 90 -15.18 5.13 -4.75
N GLU A 91 -15.14 6.20 -5.53
CA GLU A 91 -15.25 6.16 -6.98
C GLU A 91 -14.13 5.32 -7.60
N ILE A 92 -12.89 5.54 -7.20
CA ILE A 92 -11.72 4.77 -7.67
C ILE A 92 -11.92 3.28 -7.37
N ALA A 93 -12.38 2.93 -6.16
CA ALA A 93 -12.63 1.53 -5.80
C ALA A 93 -13.68 0.87 -6.71
N ALA A 94 -14.78 1.58 -7.00
CA ALA A 94 -15.81 1.08 -7.91
C ALA A 94 -15.25 0.83 -9.33
N LYS A 95 -14.52 1.80 -9.87
CA LYS A 95 -13.90 1.71 -11.19
C LYS A 95 -12.83 0.59 -11.27
N CYS A 96 -12.07 0.38 -10.20
CA CYS A 96 -11.12 -0.73 -10.13
C CYS A 96 -11.84 -2.09 -10.20
N ARG A 97 -12.92 -2.26 -9.45
CA ARG A 97 -13.72 -3.51 -9.47
C ARG A 97 -14.31 -3.82 -10.84
N GLU A 98 -14.82 -2.81 -11.53
CA GLU A 98 -15.35 -2.96 -12.89
C GLU A 98 -14.27 -3.47 -13.87
N ARG A 99 -13.02 -3.16 -13.64
CA ARG A 99 -11.86 -3.53 -14.47
C ARG A 99 -11.09 -4.76 -13.97
N GLY A 100 -11.50 -5.34 -12.84
CA GLY A 100 -10.77 -6.45 -12.22
C GLY A 100 -9.41 -6.05 -11.62
N ILE A 101 -9.22 -4.78 -11.30
CA ILE A 101 -8.02 -4.24 -10.65
C ILE A 101 -8.15 -4.41 -9.14
N ILE A 102 -7.12 -4.95 -8.50
CA ILE A 102 -7.07 -5.09 -7.03
C ILE A 102 -6.92 -3.71 -6.39
N VAL A 103 -7.77 -3.38 -5.43
CA VAL A 103 -7.77 -2.06 -4.80
C VAL A 103 -7.63 -2.10 -3.28
N ASN A 104 -6.86 -1.16 -2.76
CA ASN A 104 -6.82 -0.82 -1.33
C ASN A 104 -7.23 0.64 -1.14
N VAL A 105 -8.18 0.87 -0.25
CA VAL A 105 -8.70 2.20 0.08
C VAL A 105 -8.25 2.59 1.48
N SER A 106 -7.44 3.62 1.60
CA SER A 106 -6.85 4.02 2.89
C SER A 106 -7.87 4.56 3.89
N SER A 107 -8.98 5.09 3.41
CA SER A 107 -10.04 5.71 4.23
C SER A 107 -11.17 4.76 4.62
N ASP A 108 -11.29 3.60 3.97
CA ASP A 108 -12.38 2.65 4.21
C ASP A 108 -11.95 1.21 3.94
N LYS A 109 -11.83 0.44 5.03
CA LYS A 109 -11.44 -0.98 4.96
C LYS A 109 -12.48 -1.88 4.27
N GLU A 110 -13.76 -1.52 4.29
CA GLU A 110 -14.83 -2.31 3.65
C GLU A 110 -14.76 -2.24 2.11
N LEU A 111 -14.05 -1.24 1.59
CA LEU A 111 -13.77 -1.08 0.17
C LEU A 111 -12.46 -1.73 -0.28
N CYS A 112 -11.71 -2.34 0.63
CA CYS A 112 -10.42 -2.96 0.32
C CYS A 112 -10.58 -4.41 -0.11
N ASP A 113 -9.88 -4.82 -1.18
CA ASP A 113 -9.76 -6.23 -1.57
C ASP A 113 -8.72 -6.97 -0.71
N PHE A 114 -7.78 -6.24 -0.12
CA PHE A 114 -6.76 -6.77 0.78
C PHE A 114 -6.38 -5.75 1.87
N TYR A 115 -5.84 -6.23 2.99
CA TYR A 115 -5.28 -5.35 4.01
C TYR A 115 -3.79 -5.15 3.80
N PHE A 116 -3.34 -3.90 3.99
CA PHE A 116 -1.91 -3.58 3.99
C PHE A 116 -1.32 -4.00 5.34
N PRO A 117 -0.45 -5.03 5.39
CA PRO A 117 0.08 -5.55 6.65
C PRO A 117 1.19 -4.66 7.23
N GLY A 118 1.45 -4.81 8.52
CA GLY A 118 2.75 -4.43 9.07
C GLY A 118 3.79 -5.46 8.61
N ILE A 119 4.93 -5.00 8.09
CA ILE A 119 5.97 -5.88 7.55
C ILE A 119 7.20 -5.83 8.44
N VAL A 120 7.75 -7.00 8.75
CA VAL A 120 9.13 -7.18 9.23
C VAL A 120 9.88 -7.97 8.16
N ARG A 121 11.04 -7.47 7.77
CA ARG A 121 11.90 -8.13 6.81
C ARG A 121 13.33 -8.27 7.36
N GLN A 122 13.87 -9.47 7.29
CA GLN A 122 15.26 -9.75 7.63
C GLN A 122 15.85 -10.75 6.64
N GLY A 123 16.81 -10.30 5.85
CA GLY A 123 17.29 -11.07 4.71
C GLY A 123 16.15 -11.41 3.74
N GLU A 124 15.96 -12.69 3.48
CA GLU A 124 14.89 -13.22 2.64
C GLU A 124 13.60 -13.52 3.42
N THR A 125 13.65 -13.47 4.76
CA THR A 125 12.47 -13.72 5.60
C THR A 125 11.56 -12.51 5.62
N VAL A 126 10.29 -12.72 5.33
CA VAL A 126 9.24 -11.70 5.38
C VAL A 126 8.14 -12.15 6.31
N ILE A 127 7.77 -11.31 7.26
CA ILE A 127 6.68 -11.55 8.21
C ILE A 127 5.63 -10.46 8.05
N GLY A 128 4.41 -10.85 7.73
CA GLY A 128 3.26 -9.95 7.66
C GLY A 128 2.43 -10.02 8.95
N VAL A 129 2.12 -8.87 9.53
CA VAL A 129 1.29 -8.76 10.74
C VAL A 129 0.01 -8.00 10.43
N ASN A 130 -1.12 -8.64 10.71
CA ASN A 130 -2.45 -8.03 10.54
C ASN A 130 -3.32 -8.36 11.78
N ALA A 131 -4.08 -7.39 12.25
CA ALA A 131 -5.08 -7.54 13.31
C ALA A 131 -6.51 -7.34 12.78
N SER A 132 -6.77 -7.81 11.56
CA SER A 132 -8.08 -7.74 10.87
C SER A 132 -8.67 -6.33 10.78
N GLY A 133 -7.80 -5.30 10.74
CA GLY A 133 -8.22 -3.90 10.72
C GLY A 133 -8.95 -3.43 11.98
N LYS A 134 -9.00 -4.27 13.04
CA LYS A 134 -9.72 -3.96 14.28
C LYS A 134 -8.84 -3.27 15.33
N ASP A 135 -7.55 -3.57 15.35
CA ASP A 135 -6.60 -3.03 16.33
C ASP A 135 -5.22 -2.77 15.72
N HIS A 136 -5.07 -1.59 15.13
CA HIS A 136 -3.80 -1.16 14.53
C HIS A 136 -2.68 -1.00 15.55
N LYS A 137 -3.01 -0.63 16.82
CA LYS A 137 -2.02 -0.48 17.88
C LYS A 137 -1.45 -1.84 18.30
N LYS A 138 -2.31 -2.87 18.35
CA LYS A 138 -1.89 -4.23 18.65
C LYS A 138 -1.00 -4.78 17.52
N ALA A 139 -1.42 -4.63 16.27
CA ALA A 139 -0.63 -5.08 15.11
C ALA A 139 0.76 -4.42 15.10
N ARG A 140 0.82 -3.10 15.36
CA ARG A 140 2.09 -2.38 15.45
C ARG A 140 2.99 -2.91 16.57
N ARG A 141 2.46 -3.09 17.79
CA ARG A 141 3.24 -3.62 18.93
C ARG A 141 3.78 -5.02 18.67
N VAL A 142 2.96 -5.90 18.04
CA VAL A 142 3.40 -7.24 17.69
C VAL A 142 4.52 -7.18 16.66
N ARG A 143 4.38 -6.36 15.62
CA ARG A 143 5.41 -6.15 14.61
C ARG A 143 6.74 -5.67 15.24
N GLU A 144 6.68 -4.63 16.08
CA GLU A 144 7.85 -4.06 16.76
C GLU A 144 8.54 -5.11 17.65
N ARG A 145 7.76 -5.92 18.38
CA ARG A 145 8.32 -6.99 19.22
C ARG A 145 8.99 -8.10 18.41
N ILE A 146 8.42 -8.48 17.27
CA ILE A 146 9.05 -9.45 16.36
C ILE A 146 10.39 -8.88 15.83
N GLU A 147 10.41 -7.63 15.42
CA GLU A 147 11.61 -6.96 14.91
C GLU A 147 12.72 -6.91 15.96
N GLU A 148 12.39 -6.60 17.22
CA GLU A 148 13.34 -6.64 18.35
C GLU A 148 13.94 -8.05 18.54
N ILE A 149 13.08 -9.08 18.59
CA ILE A 149 13.53 -10.48 18.81
C ILE A 149 14.49 -10.92 17.68
N LEU A 150 14.14 -10.68 16.42
CA LEU A 150 14.99 -11.05 15.31
C LEU A 150 16.35 -10.34 15.34
N THR A 151 16.35 -9.07 15.77
CA THR A 151 17.57 -8.28 15.92
C THR A 151 18.44 -8.81 17.06
N GLU A 152 17.83 -9.13 18.23
CA GLU A 152 18.53 -9.63 19.42
C GLU A 152 19.14 -11.03 19.19
N GLU A 153 18.44 -11.89 18.48
CA GLU A 153 18.88 -13.27 18.22
C GLU A 153 19.80 -13.42 17.01
N GLY A 154 19.94 -12.35 16.21
CA GLY A 154 20.81 -12.35 15.03
C GLY A 154 20.36 -13.32 13.93
N ILE A 155 19.06 -13.60 13.88
CA ILE A 155 18.46 -14.50 12.90
C ILE A 155 18.25 -13.76 11.59
#